data_1c93c226dfbb500037f0c1310e04b766
#
_entry.id   1c93c226dfbb500037f0c1310e04b766
#
_cell.length_a   1.000
_cell.length_b   1.000
_cell.length_c   1.000
_cell.angle_alpha   90.00
_cell.angle_beta   90.00
_cell.angle_gamma   90.00
#
_symmetry.space_group_name_H-M   'P 1'
#
loop_
_entity.id
_entity.type
_entity.pdbx_description
1 polymer ?
#
loop_
_entity_poly.entity_id
_entity_poly.type
_entity_poly.pdbx_seq_one_letter_code
_entity_poly.pdbx_strand_id
1 'polypeptide(L)'
;LHVPICLSGNPNSVQNCTFLREFAFNPQTYEVLKGVWSSETSRFVDLTDWFCTAQICPVVIGNMVVYRDISHISSAYALALTNVLQREIDFSLKN
;
A
#
# COMPACT_ATOMS: atom_id res chain seq x y z
N LEU A 1 -4.71 4.68 13.11
CA LEU A 1 -5.80 3.70 13.09
C LEU A 1 -5.25 2.27 13.21
N HIS A 2 -5.65 1.54 14.23
CA HIS A 2 -5.32 0.13 14.33
C HIS A 2 -6.39 -0.68 13.58
N VAL A 3 -6.05 -1.17 12.41
CA VAL A 3 -7.03 -1.75 11.46
C VAL A 3 -7.76 -2.97 12.03
N PRO A 4 -7.11 -4.01 12.60
CA PRO A 4 -7.84 -5.13 13.18
C PRO A 4 -8.80 -4.74 14.30
N ILE A 5 -8.42 -3.79 15.15
CA ILE A 5 -9.32 -3.30 16.22
C ILE A 5 -10.52 -2.58 15.61
N CYS A 6 -10.30 -1.71 14.62
CA CYS A 6 -11.38 -1.03 13.93
C CYS A 6 -12.34 -2.04 13.28
N LEU A 7 -11.81 -3.04 12.59
CA LEU A 7 -12.63 -4.05 11.93
C LEU A 7 -13.44 -4.88 12.93
N SER A 8 -12.88 -5.20 14.09
CA SER A 8 -13.61 -5.95 15.11
C SER A 8 -14.82 -5.17 15.66
N GLY A 9 -14.73 -3.84 15.65
CA GLY A 9 -15.84 -2.95 16.01
C GLY A 9 -16.82 -2.66 14.86
N ASN A 10 -16.48 -3.06 13.64
CA ASN A 10 -17.28 -2.79 12.44
C ASN A 10 -17.38 -4.00 11.52
N PRO A 11 -17.79 -5.18 12.02
CA PRO A 11 -17.69 -6.43 11.25
C PRO A 11 -18.58 -6.46 10.00
N ASN A 12 -19.64 -5.68 9.98
CA ASN A 12 -20.56 -5.60 8.84
C ASN A 12 -20.45 -4.27 8.07
N SER A 13 -19.48 -3.44 8.42
CA SER A 13 -19.32 -2.11 7.86
C SER A 13 -17.83 -1.76 7.77
N VAL A 14 -17.06 -2.60 7.07
CA VAL A 14 -15.60 -2.46 6.98
C VAL A 14 -15.17 -1.12 6.37
N GLN A 15 -16.02 -0.51 5.56
CA GLN A 15 -15.78 0.82 4.98
C GLN A 15 -15.64 1.91 6.05
N ASN A 16 -16.14 1.68 7.27
CA ASN A 16 -15.96 2.63 8.39
C ASN A 16 -14.50 2.72 8.84
N CYS A 17 -13.66 1.78 8.44
CA CYS A 17 -12.24 1.78 8.76
C CYS A 17 -11.37 2.37 7.63
N THR A 18 -12.01 2.80 6.54
CA THR A 18 -11.34 3.48 5.44
C THR A 18 -10.74 4.80 5.91
N PHE A 19 -9.54 5.14 5.41
CA PHE A 19 -8.94 6.44 5.71
C PHE A 19 -8.64 7.21 4.43
N LEU A 20 -8.42 8.51 4.57
CA LEU A 20 -8.12 9.37 3.43
C LEU A 20 -6.68 9.18 2.97
N ARG A 21 -6.48 9.16 1.66
CA ARG A 21 -5.15 9.06 1.06
C ARG A 21 -4.22 10.17 1.54
N GLU A 22 -4.73 11.38 1.73
CA GLU A 22 -3.92 12.52 2.18
C GLU A 22 -3.30 12.33 3.56
N PHE A 23 -3.88 11.45 4.41
CA PHE A 23 -3.31 11.14 5.71
C PHE A 23 -2.29 9.99 5.66
N ALA A 24 -2.32 9.18 4.61
CA ALA A 24 -1.44 8.03 4.45
C ALA A 24 -0.26 8.30 3.52
N PHE A 25 -0.42 9.24 2.61
CA PHE A 25 0.56 9.51 1.56
C PHE A 25 0.94 11.00 1.57
N ASN A 26 2.22 11.27 1.75
CA ASN A 26 2.76 12.62 1.71
C ASN A 26 3.48 12.84 0.37
N PRO A 27 2.93 13.68 -0.54
CA PRO A 27 3.54 13.91 -1.85
C PRO A 27 4.97 14.47 -1.77
N GLN A 28 5.26 15.32 -0.79
CA GLN A 28 6.60 15.88 -0.62
C GLN A 28 7.61 14.81 -0.24
N THR A 29 7.26 13.96 0.73
CA THR A 29 8.12 12.83 1.12
C THR A 29 8.32 11.88 -0.05
N TYR A 30 7.28 11.60 -0.81
CA TYR A 30 7.36 10.75 -2.01
C TYR A 30 8.37 11.32 -3.01
N GLU A 31 8.29 12.61 -3.34
CA GLU A 31 9.20 13.23 -4.31
C GLU A 31 10.64 13.21 -3.84
N VAL A 32 10.88 13.45 -2.55
CA VAL A 32 12.23 13.39 -1.98
C VAL A 32 12.79 11.96 -2.09
N LEU A 33 12.01 10.95 -1.68
CA LEU A 33 12.45 9.56 -1.73
C LEU A 33 12.70 9.10 -3.16
N LYS A 34 11.84 9.47 -4.08
CA LYS A 34 11.99 9.14 -5.49
C LYS A 34 13.30 9.72 -6.05
N GLY A 35 13.61 10.97 -5.73
CA GLY A 35 14.84 11.61 -6.18
C GLY A 35 16.09 10.98 -5.58
N VAL A 36 16.05 10.61 -4.30
CA VAL A 36 17.19 10.02 -3.60
C VAL A 36 17.45 8.58 -4.04
N TRP A 37 16.39 7.77 -4.21
CA TRP A 37 16.52 6.33 -4.45
C TRP A 37 16.58 5.94 -5.92
N SER A 38 16.25 6.85 -6.85
CA SER A 38 16.34 6.55 -8.29
C SER A 38 17.73 6.88 -8.81
N SER A 39 18.37 5.90 -9.47
CA SER A 39 19.69 6.05 -10.07
C SER A 39 19.84 5.03 -11.21
N GLU A 40 21.04 4.96 -11.80
CA GLU A 40 21.36 3.96 -12.82
C GLU A 40 21.31 2.53 -12.27
N THR A 41 21.56 2.36 -10.97
CA THR A 41 21.63 1.05 -10.33
C THR A 41 20.44 0.74 -9.42
N SER A 42 19.52 1.70 -9.26
CA SER A 42 18.33 1.52 -8.44
C SER A 42 17.12 2.15 -9.09
N ARG A 43 15.96 1.56 -8.85
CA ARG A 43 14.69 2.06 -9.37
C ARG A 43 13.70 2.20 -8.22
N PHE A 44 13.05 3.37 -8.16
CA PHE A 44 11.95 3.59 -7.23
C PHE A 44 10.66 3.00 -7.82
N VAL A 45 10.00 2.16 -7.05
CA VAL A 45 8.72 1.56 -7.42
C VAL A 45 7.63 2.09 -6.51
N ASP A 46 6.62 2.74 -7.07
CA ASP A 46 5.48 3.26 -6.33
C ASP A 46 4.34 2.26 -6.35
N LEU A 47 4.00 1.73 -5.17
CA LEU A 47 2.91 0.78 -5.01
C LEU A 47 1.64 1.41 -4.42
N THR A 48 1.59 2.74 -4.31
CA THR A 48 0.49 3.44 -3.65
C THR A 48 -0.88 3.07 -4.22
N ASP A 49 -0.99 2.90 -5.53
CA ASP A 49 -2.26 2.58 -6.19
C ASP A 49 -2.78 1.17 -5.87
N TRP A 50 -1.94 0.32 -5.27
CA TRP A 50 -2.36 -1.00 -4.78
C TRP A 50 -2.94 -0.93 -3.37
N PHE A 51 -2.82 0.21 -2.70
CA PHE A 51 -3.32 0.43 -1.34
C PHE A 51 -4.44 1.45 -1.29
N CYS A 52 -4.44 2.41 -2.22
CA CYS A 52 -5.35 3.55 -2.17
C CYS A 52 -5.88 3.86 -3.56
N THR A 53 -7.13 4.32 -3.60
CA THR A 53 -7.66 5.04 -4.77
C THR A 53 -7.09 6.47 -4.78
N ALA A 54 -7.56 7.31 -5.70
CA ALA A 54 -7.13 8.70 -5.73
C ALA A 54 -7.45 9.47 -4.44
N GLN A 55 -8.42 9.01 -3.66
CA GLN A 55 -8.97 9.77 -2.53
C GLN A 55 -8.93 9.02 -1.21
N ILE A 56 -9.10 7.69 -1.23
CA ILE A 56 -9.24 6.88 -0.02
C ILE A 56 -8.35 5.66 -0.06
N CYS A 57 -8.05 5.14 1.13
CA CYS A 57 -7.32 3.89 1.31
C CYS A 57 -8.22 2.90 2.05
N PRO A 58 -8.78 1.90 1.36
CA PRO A 58 -9.58 0.87 2.00
C PRO A 58 -8.69 -0.07 2.80
N VAL A 59 -9.24 -0.69 3.83
CA VAL A 59 -8.50 -1.61 4.70
C VAL A 59 -8.78 -3.07 4.39
N VAL A 60 -9.75 -3.34 3.52
CA VAL A 60 -10.05 -4.68 2.98
C VAL A 60 -10.04 -4.57 1.46
N ILE A 61 -9.21 -5.37 0.82
CA ILE A 61 -9.07 -5.41 -0.65
C ILE A 61 -9.07 -6.88 -1.07
N GLY A 62 -9.97 -7.23 -2.00
CA GLY A 62 -10.04 -8.61 -2.49
C GLY A 62 -10.29 -9.62 -1.39
N ASN A 63 -11.14 -9.31 -0.42
CA ASN A 63 -11.45 -10.13 0.76
C ASN A 63 -10.26 -10.35 1.70
N MET A 64 -9.21 -9.55 1.57
CA MET A 64 -8.03 -9.61 2.44
C MET A 64 -7.95 -8.35 3.29
N VAL A 65 -7.65 -8.52 4.58
CA VAL A 65 -7.28 -7.40 5.43
C VAL A 65 -5.89 -6.93 5.01
N VAL A 66 -5.76 -5.64 4.69
CA VAL A 66 -4.51 -5.09 4.14
C VAL A 66 -3.46 -4.90 5.22
N TYR A 67 -3.85 -4.51 6.42
CA TYR A 67 -2.92 -4.16 7.50
C TYR A 67 -3.11 -5.06 8.70
N ARG A 68 -2.00 -5.50 9.32
CA ARG A 68 -2.04 -6.30 10.55
C ARG A 68 -2.03 -5.46 11.83
N ASP A 69 -1.67 -4.17 11.70
CA ASP A 69 -1.66 -3.22 12.82
C ASP A 69 -1.80 -1.79 12.29
N ILE A 70 -1.18 -0.81 12.94
CA ILE A 70 -1.25 0.60 12.55
C ILE A 70 -0.49 0.88 11.25
N SER A 71 0.61 0.18 10.98
CA SER A 71 1.55 0.56 9.92
C SER A 71 2.10 -0.60 9.09
N HIS A 72 1.86 -1.85 9.47
CA HIS A 72 2.43 -3.00 8.79
C HIS A 72 1.39 -3.69 7.89
N ILE A 73 1.81 -3.99 6.67
CA ILE A 73 1.00 -4.77 5.74
C ILE A 73 0.80 -6.20 6.27
N SER A 74 -0.38 -6.78 6.04
CA SER A 74 -0.64 -8.17 6.39
C SER A 74 0.13 -9.14 5.48
N SER A 75 0.41 -10.34 5.98
CA SER A 75 1.06 -11.39 5.18
C SER A 75 0.22 -11.77 3.97
N ALA A 76 -1.09 -11.85 4.12
CA ALA A 76 -1.99 -12.20 3.01
C ALA A 76 -1.89 -11.19 1.87
N TYR A 77 -1.93 -9.89 2.19
CA TYR A 77 -1.85 -8.87 1.15
C TYR A 77 -0.44 -8.78 0.55
N ALA A 78 0.60 -8.96 1.36
CA ALA A 78 1.98 -9.00 0.85
C ALA A 78 2.16 -10.14 -0.17
N LEU A 79 1.62 -11.33 0.12
CA LEU A 79 1.66 -12.44 -0.82
C LEU A 79 0.87 -12.15 -2.10
N ALA A 80 -0.28 -11.47 -1.98
CA ALA A 80 -1.07 -11.09 -3.14
C ALA A 80 -0.33 -10.11 -4.07
N LEU A 81 0.60 -9.30 -3.53
CA LEU A 81 1.40 -8.36 -4.30
C LEU A 81 2.64 -8.99 -4.95
N THR A 82 2.91 -10.27 -4.71
CA THR A 82 4.12 -10.93 -5.23
C THR A 82 4.24 -10.79 -6.74
N ASN A 83 3.16 -11.02 -7.48
CA ASN A 83 3.20 -10.92 -8.95
C ASN A 83 3.39 -9.48 -9.43
N VAL A 84 2.89 -8.52 -8.69
CA VAL A 84 3.10 -7.10 -8.99
C VAL A 84 4.58 -6.75 -8.88
N LEU A 85 5.20 -7.13 -7.77
CA LEU A 85 6.62 -6.90 -7.53
C LEU A 85 7.48 -7.65 -8.55
N GLN A 86 7.13 -8.89 -8.89
CA GLN A 86 7.85 -9.67 -9.87
C GLN A 86 7.86 -8.99 -11.24
N ARG A 87 6.73 -8.45 -11.67
CA ARG A 87 6.64 -7.70 -12.93
C ARG A 87 7.53 -6.46 -12.93
N GLU A 88 7.59 -5.74 -11.81
CA GLU A 88 8.44 -4.56 -11.69
C GLU A 88 9.93 -4.94 -11.72
N ILE A 89 10.30 -6.03 -11.07
CA ILE A 89 11.67 -6.55 -11.11
C ILE A 89 12.03 -6.97 -12.53
N ASP A 90 11.18 -7.72 -13.20
CA ASP A 90 11.42 -8.19 -14.57
C ASP A 90 11.57 -7.02 -15.53
N PHE A 91 10.72 -5.99 -15.41
CA PHE A 91 10.81 -4.79 -16.21
C PHE A 91 12.14 -4.07 -15.98
N SER A 92 12.58 -3.95 -14.74
CA SER A 92 13.84 -3.29 -14.39
C SER A 92 15.05 -4.04 -14.95
N LEU A 93 15.01 -5.37 -14.94
CA LEU A 93 16.10 -6.20 -15.46
C LEU A 93 16.23 -6.14 -17.00
N LYS A 94 15.13 -5.83 -17.69
CA LYS A 94 15.13 -5.71 -19.16
C LYS A 94 15.61 -4.35 -19.66
N ASN A 95 15.62 -3.36 -18.80
CA ASN A 95 16.02 -2.01 -19.12
C ASN A 95 17.35 -1.65 -18.48
#